data_84e49b2842b3c934e4fad6fe5663b68b
#
_entry.id   84e49b2842b3c934e4fad6fe5663b68b
#
_cell.length_a   1.000
_cell.length_b   1.000
_cell.length_c   1.000
_cell.angle_alpha   90.00
_cell.angle_beta   90.00
_cell.angle_gamma   90.00
#
_symmetry.space_group_name_H-M   'P 1'
#
loop_
_entity.id
_entity.type
_entity.pdbx_description
1 polymer ?
#
loop_
_entity_poly.entity_id
_entity_poly.type
_entity_poly.pdbx_seq_one_letter_code
_entity_poly.pdbx_strand_id
1 'polypeptide(L)'
;MSSLVTGVDLPPPSLYRKSAARGGELARAERGKNADSLRSVRQERGEGPTVLFDIETLRSAADVGGWDKAHRMGIALAVVCHLEEGRFETFLEPRAAELAATLKAAGLVVGFNSRRFDYTVLSGYTGEDYARTLPTLDLLDTMVERLGRRVSLDHLTKETLGAGKTADGLQSLQWVKEGRFDLIEEYCRRDVELLRDLYLFGRREGYVVIAERSGRIKVPVDW
;
A
#
# COMPACT_ATOMS: atom_id res chain seq x y z
N MET A 1 -24.68 -18.86 -21.65
CA MET A 1 -25.36 -18.02 -20.64
C MET A 1 -24.24 -17.32 -19.88
N SER A 2 -24.02 -16.06 -20.24
CA SER A 2 -22.93 -15.21 -19.73
C SER A 2 -23.41 -14.56 -18.44
N SER A 3 -22.73 -14.80 -17.33
CA SER A 3 -22.98 -14.11 -16.06
C SER A 3 -21.86 -13.11 -15.82
N LEU A 4 -22.14 -11.86 -16.11
CA LEU A 4 -21.32 -10.69 -15.76
C LEU A 4 -21.29 -10.59 -14.22
N VAL A 5 -20.11 -10.74 -13.64
CA VAL A 5 -19.86 -10.36 -12.24
C VAL A 5 -19.63 -8.85 -12.24
N THR A 6 -20.66 -8.12 -11.89
CA THR A 6 -20.65 -6.66 -11.75
C THR A 6 -20.27 -6.27 -10.32
N GLY A 7 -19.33 -5.31 -10.21
CA GLY A 7 -19.34 -4.29 -9.17
C GLY A 7 -18.94 -4.72 -7.75
N VAL A 8 -17.73 -4.31 -7.35
CA VAL A 8 -17.36 -4.22 -5.93
C VAL A 8 -18.23 -3.11 -5.31
N ASP A 9 -19.21 -3.49 -4.49
CA ASP A 9 -20.04 -2.56 -3.72
C ASP A 9 -19.18 -1.85 -2.66
N LEU A 10 -18.90 -0.59 -2.91
CA LEU A 10 -18.30 0.32 -1.93
C LEU A 10 -19.43 0.95 -1.10
N PRO A 11 -19.25 1.16 0.21
CA PRO A 11 -20.29 1.74 1.05
C PRO A 11 -20.73 3.13 0.56
N PRO A 12 -22.02 3.48 0.69
CA PRO A 12 -22.59 4.69 0.10
C PRO A 12 -22.08 5.98 0.75
N PRO A 13 -22.02 7.09 -0.02
CA PRO A 13 -21.48 8.39 0.43
C PRO A 13 -22.27 9.11 1.53
N SER A 14 -23.39 8.57 2.00
CA SER A 14 -24.35 9.28 2.85
C SER A 14 -23.91 9.51 4.31
N LEU A 15 -22.82 8.89 4.77
CA LEU A 15 -22.35 9.03 6.15
C LEU A 15 -21.51 10.29 6.44
N TYR A 16 -21.20 11.12 5.44
CA TYR A 16 -20.24 12.24 5.58
C TYR A 16 -20.80 13.63 5.24
N ARG A 17 -22.11 13.87 5.40
CA ARG A 17 -22.64 15.23 5.31
C ARG A 17 -22.88 15.78 6.72
N LYS A 18 -21.97 16.65 7.22
CA LYS A 18 -22.22 17.92 7.93
C LYS A 18 -20.91 18.49 8.48
N SER A 19 -20.37 19.50 7.84
CA SER A 19 -19.94 20.80 8.41
C SER A 19 -19.01 21.52 7.42
N ALA A 20 -19.58 22.36 6.60
CA ALA A 20 -18.86 23.35 5.81
C ALA A 20 -19.51 24.69 6.04
N ALA A 21 -18.87 25.56 6.81
CA ALA A 21 -19.01 27.00 6.68
C ALA A 21 -17.90 27.72 7.49
N ARG A 22 -17.07 28.45 6.78
CA ARG A 22 -16.24 29.65 7.05
C ARG A 22 -14.77 29.45 6.76
N GLY A 23 -14.26 30.13 5.70
CA GLY A 23 -12.85 30.20 5.37
C GLY A 23 -12.57 30.47 3.88
N GLY A 24 -13.30 31.39 3.29
CA GLY A 24 -13.00 31.81 1.91
C GLY A 24 -12.35 33.18 1.91
N GLU A 25 -11.03 33.26 1.77
CA GLU A 25 -10.33 34.36 1.13
C GLU A 25 -8.79 34.23 1.14
N LEU A 26 -8.22 33.46 2.03
CA LEU A 26 -6.77 33.19 2.06
C LEU A 26 -6.33 32.03 1.12
N ALA A 27 -7.27 31.29 0.56
CA ALA A 27 -7.01 30.10 -0.24
C ALA A 27 -6.68 30.35 -1.72
N ARG A 28 -6.68 31.60 -2.19
CA ARG A 28 -6.49 31.90 -3.62
C ARG A 28 -5.04 32.19 -4.03
N ALA A 29 -4.20 32.65 -3.10
CA ALA A 29 -2.79 32.97 -3.38
C ALA A 29 -1.85 31.75 -3.24
N GLU A 30 -2.24 30.71 -2.47
CA GLU A 30 -1.45 29.49 -2.30
C GLU A 30 -1.72 28.42 -3.39
N ARG A 31 -2.81 28.52 -4.15
CA ARG A 31 -3.15 27.56 -5.22
C ARG A 31 -2.22 27.60 -6.43
N GLY A 32 -1.52 28.71 -6.66
CA GLY A 32 -0.60 28.84 -7.80
C GLY A 32 0.76 28.17 -7.59
N LYS A 33 1.24 28.11 -6.35
CA LYS A 33 2.54 27.49 -6.03
C LYS A 33 2.45 25.99 -5.78
N ASN A 34 1.27 25.49 -5.40
CA ASN A 34 1.04 24.05 -5.21
C ASN A 34 0.77 23.29 -6.51
N ALA A 35 0.31 23.94 -7.56
CA ALA A 35 0.02 23.29 -8.84
C ALA A 35 1.28 22.77 -9.57
N ASP A 36 2.42 23.45 -9.43
CA ASP A 36 3.69 23.02 -10.04
C ASP A 36 4.40 21.94 -9.20
N SER A 37 4.23 21.97 -7.88
CA SER A 37 4.71 20.91 -6.98
C SER A 37 3.90 19.61 -7.15
N LEU A 38 2.62 19.70 -7.48
CA LEU A 38 1.73 18.56 -7.74
C LEU A 38 2.01 17.86 -9.08
N ARG A 39 2.73 18.51 -9.99
CA ARG A 39 3.15 17.89 -11.28
C ARG A 39 4.33 16.94 -11.17
N SER A 40 5.13 17.02 -10.10
CA SER A 40 6.35 16.21 -9.96
C SER A 40 6.12 14.78 -9.53
N VAL A 41 4.91 14.39 -9.11
CA VAL A 41 4.56 13.02 -8.66
C VAL A 41 3.67 12.28 -9.67
N ARG A 42 3.50 12.78 -10.88
CA ARG A 42 3.09 11.92 -12.00
C ARG A 42 4.27 11.04 -12.36
N GLN A 43 4.51 10.05 -11.54
CA GLN A 43 5.36 8.93 -11.91
C GLN A 43 4.83 8.41 -13.25
N GLU A 44 5.66 8.46 -14.28
CA GLU A 44 5.34 7.94 -15.60
C GLU A 44 4.87 6.50 -15.42
N ARG A 45 3.57 6.28 -15.61
CA ARG A 45 3.03 4.92 -15.64
C ARG A 45 3.66 4.26 -16.84
N GLY A 46 4.38 3.17 -16.62
CA GLY A 46 4.84 2.32 -17.69
C GLY A 46 3.66 1.70 -18.44
N GLU A 47 3.90 1.21 -19.65
CA GLU A 47 2.94 0.34 -20.32
C GLU A 47 2.85 -0.97 -19.53
N GLY A 48 1.67 -1.33 -19.02
CA GLY A 48 1.46 -2.57 -18.27
C GLY A 48 0.38 -2.47 -17.19
N PRO A 49 0.01 -3.61 -16.58
CA PRO A 49 -1.02 -3.66 -15.55
C PRO A 49 -0.58 -2.99 -14.24
N THR A 50 -1.55 -2.61 -13.41
CA THR A 50 -1.30 -2.18 -12.04
C THR A 50 -1.31 -3.39 -11.11
N VAL A 51 -0.29 -3.51 -10.28
CA VAL A 51 -0.25 -4.53 -9.23
C VAL A 51 -0.09 -3.87 -7.86
N LEU A 52 -0.72 -4.48 -6.85
CA LEU A 52 -0.54 -4.11 -5.45
C LEU A 52 0.02 -5.31 -4.71
N PHE A 53 0.96 -5.13 -3.79
CA PHE A 53 1.58 -6.26 -3.12
C PHE A 53 2.03 -5.94 -1.70
N ASP A 54 2.25 -7.01 -0.95
CA ASP A 54 2.84 -7.01 0.38
C ASP A 54 3.64 -8.29 0.60
N ILE A 55 4.65 -8.26 1.48
CA ILE A 55 5.53 -9.39 1.79
C ILE A 55 5.56 -9.64 3.29
N GLU A 56 5.29 -10.90 3.69
CA GLU A 56 5.55 -11.40 5.03
C GLU A 56 6.89 -12.12 5.10
N THR A 57 7.61 -11.96 6.22
CA THR A 57 8.99 -12.45 6.34
C THR A 57 9.13 -13.66 7.24
N LEU A 58 10.14 -14.51 6.98
CA LEU A 58 10.49 -15.67 7.79
C LEU A 58 11.17 -15.29 9.12
N ARG A 59 11.85 -14.14 9.15
CA ARG A 59 12.67 -13.68 10.29
C ARG A 59 12.37 -12.24 10.61
N SER A 60 12.47 -11.90 11.88
CA SER A 60 12.35 -10.52 12.36
C SER A 60 13.64 -9.72 12.13
N ALA A 61 13.57 -8.40 12.33
CA ALA A 61 14.73 -7.54 12.33
C ALA A 61 15.75 -7.95 13.43
N ALA A 62 15.27 -8.42 14.58
CA ALA A 62 16.13 -8.89 15.66
C ALA A 62 16.90 -10.15 15.26
N ASP A 63 16.27 -11.09 14.54
CA ASP A 63 16.91 -12.34 14.11
C ASP A 63 18.04 -12.11 13.10
N VAL A 64 17.98 -11.04 12.32
CA VAL A 64 18.99 -10.72 11.29
C VAL A 64 19.96 -9.64 11.71
N GLY A 65 19.76 -9.01 12.87
CA GLY A 65 20.63 -8.00 13.46
C GLY A 65 20.32 -6.56 13.02
N GLY A 66 19.08 -6.26 12.66
CA GLY A 66 18.58 -4.91 12.41
C GLY A 66 17.79 -4.76 11.11
N TRP A 67 17.05 -3.66 11.02
CA TRP A 67 16.22 -3.33 9.84
C TRP A 67 17.05 -3.03 8.57
N ASP A 68 18.30 -2.61 8.72
CA ASP A 68 19.27 -2.41 7.63
C ASP A 68 19.65 -3.73 6.93
N LYS A 69 19.33 -4.86 7.55
CA LYS A 69 19.56 -6.21 7.04
C LYS A 69 18.28 -6.92 6.59
N ALA A 70 17.24 -6.17 6.21
CA ALA A 70 15.98 -6.74 5.76
C ALA A 70 16.13 -7.72 4.58
N HIS A 71 17.14 -7.55 3.72
CA HIS A 71 17.50 -8.51 2.66
C HIS A 71 17.83 -9.94 3.17
N ARG A 72 18.03 -10.12 4.48
CA ARG A 72 18.32 -11.42 5.11
C ARG A 72 17.09 -12.02 5.81
N MET A 73 15.97 -11.29 5.86
CA MET A 73 14.78 -11.77 6.59
C MET A 73 14.12 -12.97 5.91
N GLY A 74 14.26 -13.12 4.60
CA GLY A 74 13.61 -14.18 3.81
C GLY A 74 12.11 -13.93 3.64
N ILE A 75 11.52 -14.47 2.60
CA ILE A 75 10.09 -14.36 2.28
C ILE A 75 9.36 -15.56 2.88
N ALA A 76 8.41 -15.34 3.79
CA ALA A 76 7.46 -16.38 4.18
C ALA A 76 6.46 -16.60 3.05
N LEU A 77 5.80 -15.53 2.65
CA LEU A 77 5.01 -15.44 1.42
C LEU A 77 4.84 -13.98 1.00
N ALA A 78 4.43 -13.77 -0.23
CA ALA A 78 3.96 -12.50 -0.74
C ALA A 78 2.59 -12.68 -1.40
N VAL A 79 1.75 -11.65 -1.33
CA VAL A 79 0.48 -11.60 -2.06
C VAL A 79 0.52 -10.45 -3.04
N VAL A 80 0.14 -10.71 -4.30
CA VAL A 80 -0.01 -9.71 -5.35
C VAL A 80 -1.47 -9.64 -5.77
N CYS A 81 -2.04 -8.45 -5.79
CA CYS A 81 -3.33 -8.16 -6.42
C CYS A 81 -3.10 -7.60 -7.81
N HIS A 82 -3.57 -8.28 -8.86
CA HIS A 82 -3.65 -7.79 -10.22
C HIS A 82 -4.92 -6.95 -10.35
N LEU A 83 -4.77 -5.63 -10.32
CA LEU A 83 -5.90 -4.70 -10.09
C LEU A 83 -6.98 -4.81 -11.16
N GLU A 84 -6.58 -4.81 -12.43
CA GLU A 84 -7.52 -4.83 -13.58
C GLU A 84 -8.28 -6.16 -13.68
N GLU A 85 -7.67 -7.26 -13.21
CA GLU A 85 -8.26 -8.60 -13.22
C GLU A 85 -9.05 -8.90 -11.93
N GLY A 86 -8.83 -8.14 -10.85
CA GLY A 86 -9.38 -8.42 -9.52
C GLY A 86 -8.85 -9.73 -8.92
N ARG A 87 -7.76 -10.27 -9.46
CA ARG A 87 -7.16 -11.56 -9.07
C ARG A 87 -6.05 -11.34 -8.04
N PHE A 88 -6.00 -12.24 -7.06
CA PHE A 88 -4.89 -12.32 -6.11
C PHE A 88 -4.05 -13.56 -6.41
N GLU A 89 -2.73 -13.41 -6.26
CA GLU A 89 -1.76 -14.49 -6.44
C GLU A 89 -0.81 -14.52 -5.26
N THR A 90 -0.53 -15.73 -4.73
CA THR A 90 0.37 -15.95 -3.59
C THR A 90 1.68 -16.55 -4.07
N PHE A 91 2.79 -16.01 -3.60
CA PHE A 91 4.14 -16.45 -3.89
C PHE A 91 4.81 -16.89 -2.59
N LEU A 92 5.14 -18.15 -2.45
CA LEU A 92 6.00 -18.66 -1.38
C LEU A 92 7.47 -18.41 -1.71
N GLU A 93 8.36 -18.52 -0.74
CA GLU A 93 9.81 -18.29 -0.87
C GLU A 93 10.44 -18.87 -2.16
N PRO A 94 10.17 -20.14 -2.55
CA PRO A 94 10.76 -20.71 -3.77
C PRO A 94 10.35 -19.98 -5.06
N ARG A 95 9.27 -19.22 -5.03
CA ARG A 95 8.74 -18.42 -6.16
C ARG A 95 9.18 -16.96 -6.14
N ALA A 96 10.21 -16.59 -5.34
CA ALA A 96 10.70 -15.21 -5.25
C ALA A 96 11.11 -14.62 -6.62
N ALA A 97 11.68 -15.43 -7.51
CA ALA A 97 12.03 -15.00 -8.86
C ALA A 97 10.79 -14.72 -9.73
N GLU A 98 9.72 -15.49 -9.57
CA GLU A 98 8.44 -15.26 -10.26
C GLU A 98 7.76 -13.98 -9.74
N LEU A 99 7.79 -13.75 -8.42
CA LEU A 99 7.33 -12.49 -7.82
C LEU A 99 8.08 -11.31 -8.44
N ALA A 100 9.40 -11.38 -8.50
CA ALA A 100 10.21 -10.33 -9.11
C ALA A 100 9.84 -10.09 -10.59
N ALA A 101 9.62 -11.15 -11.36
CA ALA A 101 9.20 -11.05 -12.76
C ALA A 101 7.80 -10.41 -12.89
N THR A 102 6.85 -10.77 -12.00
CA THR A 102 5.51 -10.17 -11.96
C THR A 102 5.57 -8.67 -11.69
N LEU A 103 6.38 -8.24 -10.69
CA LEU A 103 6.53 -6.81 -10.38
C LEU A 103 7.20 -6.04 -11.52
N LYS A 104 8.17 -6.65 -12.22
CA LYS A 104 8.85 -6.04 -13.37
C LYS A 104 7.94 -5.87 -14.59
N ALA A 105 6.97 -6.76 -14.77
CA ALA A 105 6.01 -6.68 -15.88
C ALA A 105 4.91 -5.63 -15.63
N ALA A 106 4.82 -5.07 -14.42
CA ALA A 106 3.81 -4.09 -14.07
C ALA A 106 4.14 -2.70 -14.63
N GLY A 107 3.12 -2.00 -15.13
CA GLY A 107 3.20 -0.58 -15.47
C GLY A 107 3.11 0.34 -14.25
N LEU A 108 2.58 -0.19 -13.13
CA LEU A 108 2.59 0.46 -11.82
C LEU A 108 2.58 -0.59 -10.71
N VAL A 109 3.51 -0.45 -9.77
CA VAL A 109 3.52 -1.23 -8.52
C VAL A 109 3.08 -0.32 -7.39
N VAL A 110 2.03 -0.70 -6.67
CA VAL A 110 1.54 0.04 -5.51
C VAL A 110 1.87 -0.74 -4.24
N GLY A 111 2.45 -0.08 -3.26
CA GLY A 111 2.80 -0.67 -1.98
C GLY A 111 2.68 0.30 -0.81
N PHE A 112 2.98 -0.19 0.38
CA PHE A 112 3.01 0.61 1.60
C PHE A 112 4.31 0.38 2.37
N ASN A 113 5.25 1.31 2.34
CA ASN A 113 6.63 1.18 2.82
C ASN A 113 7.47 0.18 1.99
N SER A 114 7.00 -0.15 0.80
CA SER A 114 7.59 -1.19 -0.04
C SER A 114 8.98 -0.82 -0.55
N ARG A 115 9.23 0.47 -0.85
CA ARG A 115 10.55 0.94 -1.29
C ARG A 115 11.65 0.67 -0.27
N ARG A 116 11.34 0.75 1.01
CA ARG A 116 12.30 0.58 2.11
C ARG A 116 12.33 -0.84 2.67
N PHE A 117 11.23 -1.57 2.58
CA PHE A 117 11.10 -2.86 3.22
C PHE A 117 10.98 -4.01 2.22
N ASP A 118 9.85 -4.16 1.56
CA ASP A 118 9.55 -5.31 0.69
C ASP A 118 10.58 -5.49 -0.42
N TYR A 119 10.99 -4.41 -1.06
CA TYR A 119 12.03 -4.46 -2.09
C TYR A 119 13.39 -4.83 -1.52
N THR A 120 13.69 -4.42 -0.28
CA THR A 120 14.92 -4.84 0.38
C THR A 120 14.90 -6.33 0.69
N VAL A 121 13.75 -6.87 1.13
CA VAL A 121 13.58 -8.31 1.35
C VAL A 121 13.75 -9.07 0.02
N LEU A 122 13.05 -8.65 -1.03
CA LEU A 122 13.12 -9.30 -2.35
C LEU A 122 14.53 -9.21 -2.97
N SER A 123 15.25 -8.11 -2.77
CA SER A 123 16.63 -7.95 -3.24
C SER A 123 17.59 -9.00 -2.67
N GLY A 124 17.28 -9.56 -1.51
CA GLY A 124 18.04 -10.66 -0.91
C GLY A 124 18.09 -11.93 -1.77
N TYR A 125 17.15 -12.12 -2.71
CA TYR A 125 17.08 -13.25 -3.63
C TYR A 125 17.68 -12.96 -5.01
N THR A 126 17.65 -11.71 -5.44
CA THR A 126 17.96 -11.35 -6.82
C THR A 126 19.17 -10.41 -6.95
N GLY A 127 19.52 -9.69 -5.87
CA GLY A 127 20.55 -8.67 -5.89
C GLY A 127 20.16 -7.37 -6.61
N GLU A 128 18.87 -7.21 -6.99
CA GLU A 128 18.38 -6.06 -7.77
C GLU A 128 17.88 -4.93 -6.87
N ASP A 129 18.04 -3.68 -7.33
CA ASP A 129 17.52 -2.47 -6.67
C ASP A 129 16.14 -2.09 -7.26
N TYR A 130 15.10 -2.73 -6.74
CA TYR A 130 13.73 -2.51 -7.18
C TYR A 130 13.19 -1.12 -6.88
N ALA A 131 13.67 -0.47 -5.82
CA ALA A 131 13.25 0.87 -5.45
C ALA A 131 13.61 1.92 -6.52
N ARG A 132 14.66 1.65 -7.31
CA ARG A 132 15.13 2.51 -8.41
C ARG A 132 14.61 2.12 -9.77
N THR A 133 14.26 0.84 -9.96
CA THR A 133 13.96 0.29 -11.30
C THR A 133 12.49 0.11 -11.59
N LEU A 134 11.65 -0.05 -10.53
CA LEU A 134 10.22 -0.27 -10.74
C LEU A 134 9.41 1.03 -10.71
N PRO A 135 8.38 1.16 -11.56
CA PRO A 135 7.42 2.27 -11.52
C PRO A 135 6.54 2.13 -10.27
N THR A 136 6.99 2.65 -9.13
CA THR A 136 6.38 2.40 -7.83
C THR A 136 5.66 3.63 -7.28
N LEU A 137 4.45 3.43 -6.81
CA LEU A 137 3.72 4.31 -5.91
C LEU A 137 3.74 3.71 -4.50
N ASP A 138 4.57 4.27 -3.62
CA ASP A 138 4.56 3.92 -2.20
C ASP A 138 3.64 4.87 -1.44
N LEU A 139 2.51 4.37 -0.94
CA LEU A 139 1.51 5.22 -0.28
C LEU A 139 2.06 5.82 1.02
N LEU A 140 3.00 5.14 1.70
CA LEU A 140 3.61 5.71 2.90
C LEU A 140 4.53 6.89 2.55
N ASP A 141 5.30 6.82 1.46
CA ASP A 141 6.15 7.93 1.03
C ASP A 141 5.29 9.17 0.72
N THR A 142 4.17 9.00 0.01
CA THR A 142 3.20 10.09 -0.21
C THR A 142 2.69 10.68 1.11
N MET A 143 2.37 9.83 2.10
CA MET A 143 1.93 10.33 3.42
C MET A 143 3.04 11.09 4.15
N VAL A 144 4.28 10.61 4.09
CA VAL A 144 5.43 11.31 4.70
C VAL A 144 5.65 12.67 4.06
N GLU A 145 5.54 12.78 2.74
CA GLU A 145 5.64 14.06 2.02
C GLU A 145 4.54 15.05 2.44
N ARG A 146 3.31 14.56 2.61
CA ARG A 146 2.16 15.41 2.97
C ARG A 146 2.13 15.82 4.44
N LEU A 147 2.57 14.93 5.34
CA LEU A 147 2.40 15.08 6.79
C LEU A 147 3.70 15.38 7.54
N GLY A 148 4.86 15.20 6.91
CA GLY A 148 6.18 15.29 7.57
C GLY A 148 6.44 14.15 8.57
N ARG A 149 5.57 13.13 8.65
CA ARG A 149 5.69 11.99 9.57
C ARG A 149 5.09 10.71 9.00
N ARG A 150 5.50 9.58 9.55
CA ARG A 150 4.95 8.28 9.19
C ARG A 150 3.58 8.05 9.82
N VAL A 151 2.73 7.33 9.11
CA VAL A 151 1.46 6.79 9.58
C VAL A 151 1.41 5.30 9.23
N SER A 152 0.63 4.50 9.94
CA SER A 152 0.46 3.08 9.61
C SER A 152 -0.66 2.88 8.58
N LEU A 153 -0.58 1.78 7.81
CA LEU A 153 -1.66 1.38 6.91
C LEU A 153 -2.97 1.19 7.69
N ASP A 154 -2.91 0.52 8.85
CA ASP A 154 -4.06 0.30 9.72
C ASP A 154 -4.75 1.61 10.16
N HIS A 155 -3.96 2.63 10.54
CA HIS A 155 -4.51 3.94 10.88
C HIS A 155 -5.23 4.59 9.68
N LEU A 156 -4.57 4.58 8.51
CA LEU A 156 -5.16 5.16 7.29
C LEU A 156 -6.44 4.45 6.88
N THR A 157 -6.45 3.12 6.89
CA THR A 157 -7.62 2.35 6.47
C THR A 157 -8.76 2.44 7.47
N LYS A 158 -8.48 2.43 8.78
CA LYS A 158 -9.50 2.67 9.82
C LYS A 158 -10.16 4.03 9.66
N GLU A 159 -9.34 5.09 9.50
CA GLU A 159 -9.86 6.45 9.44
C GLU A 159 -10.50 6.78 8.10
N THR A 160 -10.01 6.22 6.99
CA THR A 160 -10.52 6.49 5.65
C THR A 160 -11.68 5.60 5.27
N LEU A 161 -11.57 4.29 5.54
CA LEU A 161 -12.50 3.26 5.07
C LEU A 161 -13.41 2.70 6.16
N GLY A 162 -13.09 2.95 7.44
CA GLY A 162 -13.76 2.29 8.56
C GLY A 162 -13.35 0.81 8.71
N ALA A 163 -12.30 0.37 8.05
CA ALA A 163 -11.80 -1.00 8.05
C ALA A 163 -10.34 -1.03 8.49
N GLY A 164 -9.96 -2.01 9.29
CA GLY A 164 -8.59 -2.16 9.82
C GLY A 164 -8.05 -3.58 9.70
N LYS A 165 -6.80 -3.74 10.12
CA LYS A 165 -6.11 -5.03 10.19
C LYS A 165 -6.74 -5.94 11.23
N THR A 166 -6.60 -7.25 11.02
CA THR A 166 -7.05 -8.30 11.96
C THR A 166 -5.95 -8.74 12.92
N ALA A 167 -4.68 -8.50 12.57
CA ALA A 167 -3.49 -8.89 13.35
C ALA A 167 -2.36 -7.86 13.14
N ASP A 168 -1.19 -8.12 13.71
CA ASP A 168 0.03 -7.35 13.50
C ASP A 168 1.17 -8.23 12.95
N GLY A 169 2.28 -7.62 12.49
CA GLY A 169 3.41 -8.33 11.92
C GLY A 169 4.16 -9.24 12.92
N LEU A 170 4.01 -9.05 14.23
CA LEU A 170 4.58 -9.96 15.25
C LEU A 170 3.81 -11.27 15.27
N GLN A 171 2.50 -11.21 15.06
CA GLN A 171 1.65 -12.39 14.96
C GLN A 171 2.01 -13.23 13.72
N SER A 172 2.32 -12.59 12.58
CA SER A 172 2.79 -13.30 11.38
C SER A 172 4.06 -14.10 11.65
N LEU A 173 5.06 -13.52 12.35
CA LEU A 173 6.28 -14.23 12.73
C LEU A 173 6.03 -15.43 13.69
N GLN A 174 5.02 -15.33 14.54
CA GLN A 174 4.63 -16.46 15.39
C GLN A 174 4.03 -17.59 14.54
N TRP A 175 3.17 -17.28 13.57
CA TRP A 175 2.61 -18.26 12.64
C TRP A 175 3.69 -18.93 11.76
N VAL A 176 4.74 -18.20 11.38
CA VAL A 176 5.90 -18.80 10.70
C VAL A 176 6.51 -19.90 11.55
N LYS A 177 6.76 -19.67 12.85
CA LYS A 177 7.33 -20.66 13.77
C LYS A 177 6.41 -21.86 13.97
N GLU A 178 5.12 -21.66 13.87
CA GLU A 178 4.08 -22.70 14.00
C GLU A 178 3.79 -23.42 12.67
N GLY A 179 4.38 -22.97 11.57
CA GLY A 179 4.12 -23.53 10.23
C GLY A 179 2.73 -23.20 9.69
N ARG A 180 2.05 -22.18 10.23
CA ARG A 180 0.68 -21.78 9.88
C ARG A 180 0.67 -20.80 8.70
N PHE A 181 1.17 -21.27 7.56
CA PHE A 181 1.19 -20.47 6.33
C PHE A 181 -0.19 -20.09 5.82
N ASP A 182 -1.21 -20.87 6.15
CA ASP A 182 -2.61 -20.57 5.90
C ASP A 182 -3.05 -19.23 6.55
N LEU A 183 -2.68 -19.00 7.81
CA LEU A 183 -2.99 -17.76 8.54
C LEU A 183 -2.16 -16.56 8.03
N ILE A 184 -0.90 -16.81 7.66
CA ILE A 184 -0.04 -15.76 7.09
C ILE A 184 -0.61 -15.31 5.74
N GLU A 185 -1.07 -16.24 4.90
CA GLU A 185 -1.68 -15.91 3.60
C GLU A 185 -2.96 -15.09 3.78
N GLU A 186 -3.85 -15.50 4.68
CA GLU A 186 -5.08 -14.74 4.98
C GLU A 186 -4.74 -13.33 5.46
N TYR A 187 -3.76 -13.19 6.34
CA TYR A 187 -3.31 -11.92 6.88
C TYR A 187 -2.71 -11.00 5.80
N CYS A 188 -1.71 -11.49 5.05
CA CYS A 188 -1.06 -10.74 3.98
C CYS A 188 -2.06 -10.35 2.88
N ARG A 189 -2.97 -11.27 2.50
CA ARG A 189 -4.05 -11.00 1.57
C ARG A 189 -4.94 -9.87 2.06
N ARG A 190 -5.30 -9.88 3.35
CA ARG A 190 -6.10 -8.81 3.96
C ARG A 190 -5.39 -7.46 3.90
N ASP A 191 -4.09 -7.41 4.12
CA ASP A 191 -3.29 -6.19 4.01
C ASP A 191 -3.29 -5.66 2.57
N VAL A 192 -3.15 -6.53 1.57
CA VAL A 192 -3.22 -6.14 0.15
C VAL A 192 -4.64 -5.68 -0.24
N GLU A 193 -5.70 -6.29 0.30
CA GLU A 193 -7.08 -5.82 0.10
C GLU A 193 -7.28 -4.40 0.66
N LEU A 194 -6.82 -4.16 1.88
CA LEU A 194 -6.88 -2.84 2.51
C LEU A 194 -6.06 -1.80 1.75
N LEU A 195 -4.88 -2.17 1.28
CA LEU A 195 -4.03 -1.33 0.43
C LEU A 195 -4.74 -0.97 -0.88
N ARG A 196 -5.35 -1.96 -1.54
CA ARG A 196 -6.14 -1.77 -2.78
C ARG A 196 -7.30 -0.80 -2.56
N ASP A 197 -8.09 -1.03 -1.52
CA ASP A 197 -9.27 -0.23 -1.24
C ASP A 197 -8.90 1.21 -0.87
N LEU A 198 -7.80 1.41 -0.13
CA LEU A 198 -7.26 2.73 0.17
C LEU A 198 -6.77 3.45 -1.10
N TYR A 199 -6.04 2.74 -1.96
CA TYR A 199 -5.57 3.26 -3.24
C TYR A 199 -6.74 3.69 -4.14
N LEU A 200 -7.74 2.84 -4.30
CA LEU A 200 -8.94 3.13 -5.11
C LEU A 200 -9.76 4.28 -4.52
N PHE A 201 -9.87 4.35 -3.20
CA PHE A 201 -10.53 5.47 -2.52
C PHE A 201 -9.81 6.79 -2.81
N GLY A 202 -8.49 6.83 -2.61
CA GLY A 202 -7.70 8.04 -2.85
C GLY A 202 -7.76 8.48 -4.32
N ARG A 203 -7.70 7.54 -5.26
CA ARG A 203 -7.88 7.85 -6.70
C ARG A 203 -9.24 8.45 -7.03
N ARG A 204 -10.30 7.96 -6.40
CA ARG A 204 -11.66 8.44 -6.66
C ARG A 204 -11.95 9.76 -5.97
N GLU A 205 -11.56 9.87 -4.71
CA GLU A 205 -11.96 11.00 -3.85
C GLU A 205 -10.92 12.14 -3.83
N GLY A 206 -9.66 11.87 -4.21
CA GLY A 206 -8.56 12.83 -4.16
C GLY A 206 -8.05 13.14 -2.75
N TYR A 207 -8.43 12.36 -1.74
CA TYR A 207 -7.95 12.50 -0.36
C TYR A 207 -8.04 11.17 0.40
N VAL A 208 -7.30 11.09 1.50
CA VAL A 208 -7.48 10.10 2.58
C VAL A 208 -7.74 10.81 3.89
N VAL A 209 -8.17 10.08 4.93
CA VAL A 209 -8.48 10.64 6.24
C VAL A 209 -7.50 10.10 7.28
N ILE A 210 -7.07 10.98 8.19
CA ILE A 210 -6.32 10.61 9.39
C ILE A 210 -6.97 11.21 10.63
N ALA A 211 -6.76 10.58 11.78
CA ALA A 211 -7.12 11.16 13.09
C ALA A 211 -5.92 11.91 13.65
N GLU A 212 -6.16 13.14 14.08
CA GLU A 212 -5.23 14.02 14.80
C GLU A 212 -5.85 14.39 16.16
N ARG A 213 -5.05 15.02 17.04
CA ARG A 213 -5.56 15.52 18.33
C ARG A 213 -6.72 16.52 18.17
N SER A 214 -6.72 17.25 17.07
CA SER A 214 -7.75 18.25 16.71
C SER A 214 -8.99 17.64 16.05
N GLY A 215 -9.00 16.33 15.80
CA GLY A 215 -10.07 15.64 15.10
C GLY A 215 -9.59 14.98 13.80
N ARG A 216 -10.55 14.54 12.98
CA ARG A 216 -10.26 13.89 11.69
C ARG A 216 -10.00 14.95 10.62
N ILE A 217 -8.91 14.79 9.88
CA ILE A 217 -8.54 15.69 8.78
C ILE A 217 -8.44 14.92 7.46
N LYS A 218 -8.75 15.61 6.35
CA LYS A 218 -8.55 15.11 5.00
C LYS A 218 -7.15 15.50 4.52
N VAL A 219 -6.39 14.52 4.07
CA VAL A 219 -5.07 14.73 3.47
C VAL A 219 -5.21 14.55 1.96
N PRO A 220 -4.98 15.58 1.15
CA PRO A 220 -5.05 15.48 -0.32
C PRO A 220 -4.04 14.48 -0.85
N VAL A 221 -4.45 13.67 -1.82
CA VAL A 221 -3.60 12.71 -2.54
C VAL A 221 -3.91 12.78 -4.04
N ASP A 222 -2.94 12.37 -4.85
CA ASP A 222 -2.97 12.45 -6.32
C ASP A 222 -2.46 11.18 -7.00
N TRP A 223 -2.61 10.02 -6.33
CA TRP A 223 -2.25 8.70 -6.88
C TRP A 223 -3.28 8.06 -7.80
#